data_7f493b3d2e04791536ba5010a9a6ce11
#
_entry.id   7f493b3d2e04791536ba5010a9a6ce11
#
_cell.length_a   1.000
_cell.length_b   1.000
_cell.length_c   1.000
_cell.angle_alpha   90.00
_cell.angle_beta   90.00
_cell.angle_gamma   90.00
#
_symmetry.space_group_name_H-M   'P 1'
#
loop_
_entity.id
_entity.type
_entity.pdbx_description
1 polymer ?
#
loop_
_entity_poly.entity_id
_entity_poly.type
_entity_poly.pdbx_seq_one_letter_code
_entity_poly.pdbx_strand_id
1 'polypeptide(L)'
;MPRPILTRVVDTAMDRSVVLGYTRIGLAVRRALPGWPADPLPRSLEGRHVLVTGASSGLGSATVEGLAGLGAVVHLLVRDEAKGAGVADRIRAAHPAAELRLWRCDVADLDDVRRFATGFAAEVPDLHAVVHNAGVMPPERTESPQGLELSMAVHLVGPVVMTEALRGPLAGGRPGP
;
A
#
# COMPACT_ATOMS: atom_id res chain seq x y z
N MET A 1 6.48 -24.43 9.82
CA MET A 1 7.02 -25.73 9.35
C MET A 1 8.17 -25.48 8.38
N PRO A 2 9.29 -26.22 8.43
CA PRO A 2 10.38 -26.06 7.47
C PRO A 2 9.89 -26.45 6.06
N ARG A 3 10.25 -25.62 5.05
CA ARG A 3 9.91 -25.91 3.64
C ARG A 3 10.59 -27.21 3.17
N PRO A 4 9.94 -28.05 2.34
CA PRO A 4 10.55 -29.26 1.78
C PRO A 4 11.87 -28.95 1.07
N ILE A 5 12.83 -29.88 1.12
CA ILE A 5 14.16 -29.73 0.49
C ILE A 5 14.05 -29.39 -1.00
N LEU A 6 13.14 -30.06 -1.72
CA LEU A 6 12.87 -29.81 -3.14
C LEU A 6 12.47 -28.34 -3.39
N THR A 7 11.58 -27.79 -2.59
CA THR A 7 11.15 -26.39 -2.70
C THR A 7 12.33 -25.42 -2.52
N ARG A 8 13.23 -25.71 -1.56
CA ARG A 8 14.44 -24.89 -1.33
C ARG A 8 15.40 -24.94 -2.50
N VAL A 9 15.60 -26.11 -3.09
CA VAL A 9 16.48 -26.29 -4.27
C VAL A 9 15.93 -25.53 -5.47
N VAL A 10 14.63 -25.66 -5.75
CA VAL A 10 13.96 -24.95 -6.86
C VAL A 10 14.00 -23.44 -6.62
N ASP A 11 13.68 -22.94 -5.43
CA ASP A 11 13.76 -21.51 -5.09
C ASP A 11 15.20 -20.97 -5.29
N THR A 12 16.22 -21.69 -4.83
CA THR A 12 17.62 -21.27 -5.00
C THR A 12 18.04 -21.24 -6.48
N ALA A 13 17.60 -22.22 -7.28
CA ALA A 13 17.90 -22.24 -8.71
C ALA A 13 17.19 -21.11 -9.44
N MET A 14 15.94 -20.80 -9.06
CA MET A 14 15.17 -19.69 -9.62
C MET A 14 15.74 -18.32 -9.23
N ASP A 15 16.18 -18.15 -7.99
CA ASP A 15 16.80 -16.89 -7.53
C ASP A 15 18.11 -16.57 -8.25
N ARG A 16 18.83 -17.60 -8.72
CA ARG A 16 20.03 -17.42 -9.58
C ARG A 16 19.68 -17.07 -11.04
N SER A 17 18.45 -17.24 -11.45
CA SER A 17 17.96 -16.89 -12.79
C SER A 17 17.10 -15.62 -12.69
N VAL A 18 17.62 -14.49 -13.20
CA VAL A 18 16.86 -13.23 -13.24
C VAL A 18 15.52 -13.40 -13.98
N VAL A 19 15.51 -14.17 -15.06
CA VAL A 19 14.31 -14.40 -15.89
C VAL A 19 13.30 -15.27 -15.17
N LEU A 20 13.73 -16.36 -14.53
CA LEU A 20 12.82 -17.28 -13.84
C LEU A 20 12.49 -16.82 -12.42
N GLY A 21 13.40 -16.10 -11.73
CA GLY A 21 13.20 -15.64 -10.37
C GLY A 21 12.21 -14.49 -10.23
N TYR A 22 12.23 -13.55 -11.19
CA TYR A 22 11.57 -12.25 -11.08
C TYR A 22 10.48 -11.99 -12.13
N THR A 23 9.99 -13.03 -12.80
CA THR A 23 8.89 -12.93 -13.77
C THR A 23 7.59 -13.54 -13.25
N ARG A 24 6.49 -13.24 -13.97
CA ARG A 24 5.17 -13.86 -13.69
C ARG A 24 5.22 -15.39 -13.78
N ILE A 25 6.08 -15.96 -14.65
CA ILE A 25 6.30 -17.40 -14.76
C ILE A 25 6.94 -17.93 -13.49
N GLY A 26 7.98 -17.27 -13.00
CA GLY A 26 8.64 -17.63 -11.75
C GLY A 26 7.71 -17.59 -10.54
N LEU A 27 6.85 -16.58 -10.45
CA LEU A 27 5.82 -16.51 -9.42
C LEU A 27 4.83 -17.69 -9.53
N ALA A 28 4.34 -18.00 -10.74
CA ALA A 28 3.41 -19.12 -10.97
C ALA A 28 4.03 -20.46 -10.56
N VAL A 29 5.30 -20.71 -10.91
CA VAL A 29 6.03 -21.91 -10.48
C VAL A 29 6.14 -21.98 -8.96
N ARG A 30 6.53 -20.88 -8.30
CA ARG A 30 6.64 -20.85 -6.83
C ARG A 30 5.31 -21.10 -6.13
N ARG A 31 4.21 -20.55 -6.66
CA ARG A 31 2.86 -20.77 -6.12
C ARG A 31 2.42 -22.25 -6.21
N ALA A 32 2.93 -22.99 -7.19
CA ALA A 32 2.66 -24.42 -7.34
C ALA A 32 3.53 -25.32 -6.44
N LEU A 33 4.58 -24.76 -5.81
CA LEU A 33 5.47 -25.54 -4.95
C LEU A 33 4.86 -25.78 -3.56
N PRO A 34 5.10 -26.96 -2.94
CA PRO A 34 4.70 -27.25 -1.59
C PRO A 34 5.27 -26.23 -0.59
N GLY A 35 4.43 -25.72 0.31
CA GLY A 35 4.82 -24.73 1.32
C GLY A 35 4.69 -23.27 0.88
N TRP A 36 4.13 -22.99 -0.30
CA TRP A 36 3.65 -21.65 -0.63
C TRP A 36 2.45 -21.29 0.28
N PRO A 37 2.42 -20.12 0.88
CA PRO A 37 1.26 -19.71 1.68
C PRO A 37 -0.01 -19.71 0.81
N ALA A 38 -1.11 -20.15 1.38
CA ALA A 38 -2.40 -20.02 0.71
C ALA A 38 -2.72 -18.54 0.46
N ASP A 39 -3.37 -18.25 -0.66
CA ASP A 39 -3.85 -16.90 -0.91
C ASP A 39 -4.87 -16.51 0.19
N PRO A 40 -4.94 -15.22 0.57
CA PRO A 40 -5.93 -14.76 1.54
C PRO A 40 -7.36 -15.15 1.09
N LEU A 41 -8.20 -15.51 2.05
CA LEU A 41 -9.60 -15.84 1.75
C LEU A 41 -10.32 -14.58 1.23
N PRO A 42 -11.24 -14.73 0.26
CA PRO A 42 -12.10 -13.63 -0.16
C PRO A 42 -12.79 -12.99 1.06
N ARG A 43 -12.91 -11.67 1.07
CA ARG A 43 -13.51 -10.86 2.15
C ARG A 43 -12.80 -10.98 3.52
N SER A 44 -11.58 -11.50 3.58
CA SER A 44 -10.80 -11.62 4.83
C SER A 44 -10.46 -10.26 5.48
N LEU A 45 -10.62 -9.16 4.75
CA LEU A 45 -10.41 -7.79 5.22
C LEU A 45 -11.72 -6.98 5.31
N GLU A 46 -12.88 -7.64 5.33
CA GLU A 46 -14.16 -6.94 5.42
C GLU A 46 -14.23 -6.04 6.68
N GLY A 47 -14.64 -4.78 6.47
CA GLY A 47 -14.69 -3.77 7.52
C GLY A 47 -13.33 -3.26 8.01
N ARG A 48 -12.21 -3.71 7.43
CA ARG A 48 -10.88 -3.22 7.78
C ARG A 48 -10.52 -1.96 6.98
N HIS A 49 -10.21 -0.87 7.66
CA HIS A 49 -9.77 0.39 7.06
C HIS A 49 -8.27 0.35 6.80
N VAL A 50 -7.86 0.51 5.54
CA VAL A 50 -6.45 0.52 5.13
C VAL A 50 -6.16 1.79 4.35
N LEU A 51 -5.15 2.55 4.78
CA LEU A 51 -4.66 3.74 4.07
C LEU A 51 -3.49 3.36 3.16
N VAL A 52 -3.55 3.77 1.89
CA VAL A 52 -2.47 3.53 0.91
C VAL A 52 -1.98 4.85 0.35
N THR A 53 -0.72 5.20 0.58
CA THR A 53 -0.10 6.40 0.02
C THR A 53 0.41 6.15 -1.40
N GLY A 54 0.37 7.16 -2.28
CA GLY A 54 0.77 7.01 -3.68
C GLY A 54 -0.14 6.06 -4.47
N ALA A 55 -1.43 6.03 -4.13
CA ALA A 55 -2.42 5.11 -4.66
C ALA A 55 -2.81 5.35 -6.13
N SER A 56 -2.35 6.44 -6.76
CA SER A 56 -2.79 6.85 -8.11
C SER A 56 -2.10 6.13 -9.27
N SER A 57 -1.11 5.25 -9.02
CA SER A 57 -0.38 4.56 -10.09
C SER A 57 0.40 3.34 -9.59
N GLY A 58 0.91 2.55 -10.52
CA GLY A 58 1.89 1.48 -10.29
C GLY A 58 1.50 0.51 -9.17
N LEU A 59 2.44 0.24 -8.28
CA LEU A 59 2.25 -0.68 -7.15
C LEU A 59 1.14 -0.22 -6.20
N GLY A 60 1.02 1.10 -5.95
CA GLY A 60 -0.03 1.63 -5.08
C GLY A 60 -1.43 1.32 -5.59
N SER A 61 -1.69 1.54 -6.89
CA SER A 61 -3.00 1.22 -7.47
C SER A 61 -3.29 -0.29 -7.48
N ALA A 62 -2.28 -1.12 -7.72
CA ALA A 62 -2.42 -2.59 -7.65
C ALA A 62 -2.67 -3.06 -6.20
N THR A 63 -2.04 -2.43 -5.22
CA THR A 63 -2.29 -2.68 -3.79
C THR A 63 -3.72 -2.34 -3.42
N VAL A 64 -4.22 -1.17 -3.84
CA VAL A 64 -5.63 -0.77 -3.61
C VAL A 64 -6.59 -1.80 -4.20
N GLU A 65 -6.36 -2.22 -5.46
CA GLU A 65 -7.20 -3.22 -6.13
C GLU A 65 -7.19 -4.57 -5.39
N GLY A 66 -6.01 -5.04 -4.96
CA GLY A 66 -5.89 -6.27 -4.18
C GLY A 66 -6.61 -6.20 -2.83
N LEU A 67 -6.46 -5.11 -2.09
CA LEU A 67 -7.14 -4.90 -0.81
C LEU A 67 -8.66 -4.78 -0.97
N ALA A 68 -9.12 -4.07 -2.00
CA ALA A 68 -10.54 -3.97 -2.35
C ALA A 68 -11.14 -5.34 -2.69
N GLY A 69 -10.41 -6.18 -3.43
CA GLY A 69 -10.81 -7.56 -3.73
C GLY A 69 -10.94 -8.45 -2.48
N LEU A 70 -10.22 -8.12 -1.40
CA LEU A 70 -10.33 -8.76 -0.09
C LEU A 70 -11.41 -8.15 0.82
N GLY A 71 -12.14 -7.13 0.36
CA GLY A 71 -13.24 -6.51 1.09
C GLY A 71 -12.85 -5.38 2.04
N ALA A 72 -11.61 -4.88 1.99
CA ALA A 72 -11.18 -3.75 2.80
C ALA A 72 -11.88 -2.44 2.39
N VAL A 73 -12.10 -1.55 3.36
CA VAL A 73 -12.37 -0.13 3.12
C VAL A 73 -11.02 0.53 2.83
N VAL A 74 -10.76 0.87 1.56
CA VAL A 74 -9.44 1.38 1.16
C VAL A 74 -9.46 2.90 1.01
N HIS A 75 -8.58 3.56 1.73
CA HIS A 75 -8.35 5.00 1.67
C HIS A 75 -7.18 5.28 0.71
N LEU A 76 -7.49 5.83 -0.45
CA LEU A 76 -6.52 6.21 -1.47
C LEU A 76 -5.95 7.59 -1.13
N LEU A 77 -4.70 7.68 -0.69
CA LEU A 77 -4.02 8.95 -0.47
C LEU A 77 -3.20 9.30 -1.71
N VAL A 78 -3.56 10.40 -2.35
CA VAL A 78 -2.98 10.84 -3.61
C VAL A 78 -2.64 12.33 -3.58
N ARG A 79 -1.65 12.74 -4.36
CA ARG A 79 -1.33 14.14 -4.60
C ARG A 79 -2.24 14.75 -5.68
N ASP A 80 -2.56 13.96 -6.69
CA ASP A 80 -3.40 14.34 -7.84
C ASP A 80 -4.74 13.61 -7.74
N GLU A 81 -5.78 14.35 -7.36
CA GLU A 81 -7.12 13.81 -7.15
C GLU A 81 -7.76 13.27 -8.43
N ALA A 82 -7.49 13.91 -9.59
CA ALA A 82 -8.05 13.45 -10.85
C ALA A 82 -7.52 12.07 -11.24
N LYS A 83 -6.20 11.84 -11.05
CA LYS A 83 -5.60 10.51 -11.25
C LYS A 83 -6.13 9.50 -10.23
N GLY A 84 -6.28 9.91 -8.97
CA GLY A 84 -6.84 9.07 -7.92
C GLY A 84 -8.28 8.64 -8.22
N ALA A 85 -9.12 9.56 -8.66
CA ALA A 85 -10.49 9.28 -9.05
C ALA A 85 -10.56 8.28 -10.22
N GLY A 86 -9.76 8.47 -11.27
CA GLY A 86 -9.68 7.52 -12.38
C GLY A 86 -9.27 6.11 -11.98
N VAL A 87 -8.37 5.98 -10.97
CA VAL A 87 -8.02 4.67 -10.39
C VAL A 87 -9.20 4.08 -9.63
N ALA A 88 -9.87 4.87 -8.79
CA ALA A 88 -11.01 4.42 -8.01
C ALA A 88 -12.15 3.92 -8.91
N ASP A 89 -12.45 4.65 -10.00
CA ASP A 89 -13.51 4.29 -10.95
C ASP A 89 -13.18 2.98 -11.69
N ARG A 90 -11.93 2.80 -12.12
CA ARG A 90 -11.49 1.55 -12.72
C ARG A 90 -11.65 0.37 -11.76
N ILE A 91 -11.27 0.56 -10.50
CA ILE A 91 -11.37 -0.51 -9.49
C ILE A 91 -12.85 -0.81 -9.19
N ARG A 92 -13.71 0.19 -9.07
CA ARG A 92 -15.16 -0.02 -8.88
C ARG A 92 -15.80 -0.75 -10.06
N ALA A 93 -15.33 -0.51 -11.28
CA ALA A 93 -15.81 -1.25 -12.45
C ALA A 93 -15.46 -2.75 -12.38
N ALA A 94 -14.29 -3.10 -11.84
CA ALA A 94 -13.87 -4.49 -11.66
C ALA A 94 -14.44 -5.13 -10.37
N HIS A 95 -14.62 -4.34 -9.33
CA HIS A 95 -15.10 -4.73 -8.01
C HIS A 95 -16.25 -3.81 -7.56
N PRO A 96 -17.51 -4.02 -8.03
CA PRO A 96 -18.62 -3.12 -7.74
C PRO A 96 -18.96 -2.90 -6.27
N ALA A 97 -18.59 -3.87 -5.41
CA ALA A 97 -18.75 -3.78 -3.96
C ALA A 97 -17.56 -3.12 -3.24
N ALA A 98 -16.55 -2.61 -3.96
CA ALA A 98 -15.36 -2.01 -3.35
C ALA A 98 -15.70 -0.70 -2.63
N GLU A 99 -15.32 -0.61 -1.36
CA GLU A 99 -15.42 0.62 -0.57
C GLU A 99 -14.11 1.41 -0.70
N LEU A 100 -14.13 2.46 -1.52
CA LEU A 100 -12.98 3.30 -1.82
C LEU A 100 -13.24 4.74 -1.41
N ARG A 101 -12.33 5.33 -0.63
CA ARG A 101 -12.38 6.72 -0.19
C ARG A 101 -11.14 7.46 -0.67
N LEU A 102 -11.31 8.58 -1.34
CA LEU A 102 -10.22 9.37 -1.90
C LEU A 102 -9.83 10.49 -0.93
N TRP A 103 -8.52 10.67 -0.75
CA TRP A 103 -7.94 11.71 0.09
C TRP A 103 -6.79 12.39 -0.66
N ARG A 104 -6.70 13.69 -0.50
CA ARG A 104 -5.61 14.47 -1.09
C ARG A 104 -4.55 14.78 -0.02
N CYS A 105 -3.27 14.47 -0.32
CA CYS A 105 -2.12 14.90 0.46
C CYS A 105 -0.84 14.78 -0.37
N ASP A 106 0.02 15.79 -0.29
CA ASP A 106 1.41 15.67 -0.74
C ASP A 106 2.28 15.20 0.43
N VAL A 107 2.79 13.98 0.35
CA VAL A 107 3.64 13.37 1.39
C VAL A 107 4.97 14.11 1.55
N ALA A 108 5.40 14.88 0.53
CA ALA A 108 6.60 15.71 0.60
C ALA A 108 6.40 16.97 1.46
N ASP A 109 5.16 17.43 1.63
CA ASP A 109 4.82 18.59 2.46
C ASP A 109 4.34 18.15 3.84
N LEU A 110 5.19 18.35 4.86
CA LEU A 110 4.90 17.90 6.22
C LEU A 110 3.69 18.62 6.85
N ASP A 111 3.38 19.84 6.43
CA ASP A 111 2.22 20.56 6.92
C ASP A 111 0.95 20.02 6.27
N ASP A 112 1.01 19.62 5.01
CA ASP A 112 -0.07 18.90 4.33
C ASP A 112 -0.33 17.53 5.00
N VAL A 113 0.73 16.80 5.35
CA VAL A 113 0.64 15.53 6.09
C VAL A 113 -0.08 15.72 7.44
N ARG A 114 0.25 16.75 8.20
CA ARG A 114 -0.39 17.04 9.51
C ARG A 114 -1.86 17.43 9.35
N ARG A 115 -2.18 18.27 8.35
CA ARG A 115 -3.57 18.67 8.06
C ARG A 115 -4.40 17.45 7.66
N PHE A 116 -3.88 16.64 6.72
CA PHE A 116 -4.51 15.39 6.33
C PHE A 116 -4.78 14.48 7.52
N ALA A 117 -3.76 14.20 8.34
CA ALA A 117 -3.89 13.27 9.46
C ALA A 117 -4.92 13.74 10.49
N THR A 118 -5.02 15.06 10.74
CA THR A 118 -6.04 15.63 11.64
C THR A 118 -7.45 15.42 11.10
N GLY A 119 -7.69 15.73 9.82
CA GLY A 119 -9.00 15.50 9.18
C GLY A 119 -9.35 14.02 9.09
N PHE A 120 -8.38 13.19 8.71
CA PHE A 120 -8.56 11.75 8.60
C PHE A 120 -8.94 11.11 9.94
N ALA A 121 -8.23 11.47 11.02
CA ALA A 121 -8.50 10.92 12.35
C ALA A 121 -9.90 11.29 12.89
N ALA A 122 -10.46 12.43 12.47
CA ALA A 122 -11.82 12.84 12.84
C ALA A 122 -12.90 11.99 12.14
N GLU A 123 -12.62 11.52 10.92
CA GLU A 123 -13.58 10.73 10.13
C GLU A 123 -13.37 9.21 10.24
N VAL A 124 -12.15 8.77 10.55
CA VAL A 124 -11.75 7.35 10.59
C VAL A 124 -11.06 7.05 11.92
N PRO A 125 -11.82 6.79 12.99
CA PRO A 125 -11.25 6.53 14.31
C PRO A 125 -10.54 5.17 14.41
N ASP A 126 -10.89 4.21 13.54
CA ASP A 126 -10.37 2.84 13.53
C ASP A 126 -9.61 2.58 12.22
N LEU A 127 -8.31 2.81 12.22
CA LEU A 127 -7.42 2.50 11.11
C LEU A 127 -6.62 1.23 11.41
N HIS A 128 -6.69 0.24 10.51
CA HIS A 128 -6.08 -1.07 10.73
C HIS A 128 -4.67 -1.17 10.19
N ALA A 129 -4.37 -0.46 9.09
CA ALA A 129 -3.04 -0.44 8.49
C ALA A 129 -2.79 0.83 7.67
N VAL A 130 -1.52 1.22 7.59
CA VAL A 130 -1.01 2.22 6.63
C VAL A 130 0.02 1.55 5.74
N VAL A 131 -0.18 1.68 4.43
CA VAL A 131 0.78 1.25 3.42
C VAL A 131 1.52 2.48 2.90
N HIS A 132 2.73 2.71 3.38
CA HIS A 132 3.61 3.76 2.88
C HIS A 132 4.23 3.32 1.55
N ASN A 133 3.48 3.55 0.45
CA ASN A 133 3.90 3.18 -0.89
C ASN A 133 4.34 4.39 -1.74
N ALA A 134 3.97 5.61 -1.35
CA ALA A 134 4.39 6.81 -2.06
C ALA A 134 5.92 6.85 -2.17
N GLY A 135 6.40 7.15 -3.36
CA GLY A 135 7.84 7.25 -3.64
C GLY A 135 8.13 8.16 -4.81
N VAL A 136 9.29 8.78 -4.78
CA VAL A 136 9.80 9.64 -5.85
C VAL A 136 11.27 9.34 -6.09
N MET A 137 11.69 9.53 -7.33
CA MET A 137 13.11 9.44 -7.71
C MET A 137 13.40 10.59 -8.69
N PRO A 138 13.57 11.83 -8.20
CA PRO A 138 13.85 12.98 -9.06
C PRO A 138 15.23 12.81 -9.71
N PRO A 139 15.40 13.21 -10.99
CA PRO A 139 16.68 13.11 -11.69
C PRO A 139 17.75 14.04 -11.10
N GLU A 140 17.32 15.12 -10.45
CA GLU A 140 18.19 16.11 -9.81
C GLU A 140 17.77 16.30 -8.36
N ARG A 141 18.72 16.74 -7.52
CA ARG A 141 18.42 17.07 -6.14
C ARG A 141 17.38 18.19 -6.07
N THR A 142 16.25 17.88 -5.46
CA THR A 142 15.12 18.80 -5.26
C THR A 142 14.78 18.83 -3.78
N GLU A 143 14.24 19.94 -3.30
CA GLU A 143 13.86 20.12 -1.89
C GLU A 143 12.34 20.19 -1.74
N SER A 144 11.86 19.72 -0.59
CA SER A 144 10.49 19.86 -0.15
C SER A 144 10.20 21.29 0.34
N PRO A 145 8.94 21.69 0.60
CA PRO A 145 8.62 23.00 1.17
C PRO A 145 9.35 23.32 2.49
N GLN A 146 9.73 22.30 3.26
CA GLN A 146 10.46 22.45 4.51
C GLN A 146 11.99 22.35 4.34
N GLY A 147 12.52 22.40 3.10
CA GLY A 147 13.96 22.36 2.81
C GLY A 147 14.62 21.00 2.99
N LEU A 148 13.82 19.92 3.09
CA LEU A 148 14.37 18.57 3.11
C LEU A 148 14.62 18.10 1.68
N GLU A 149 15.65 17.24 1.48
CA GLU A 149 15.82 16.57 0.21
C GLU A 149 14.56 15.75 -0.10
N LEU A 150 14.07 15.83 -1.34
CA LEU A 150 12.74 15.35 -1.71
C LEU A 150 12.55 13.84 -1.48
N SER A 151 13.54 13.01 -1.80
CA SER A 151 13.47 11.58 -1.55
C SER A 151 13.44 11.29 -0.05
N MET A 152 14.24 12.03 0.74
CA MET A 152 14.22 11.92 2.21
C MET A 152 12.85 12.33 2.77
N ALA A 153 12.27 13.42 2.26
CA ALA A 153 10.95 13.87 2.69
C ALA A 153 9.87 12.82 2.43
N VAL A 154 9.85 12.24 1.22
CA VAL A 154 8.78 11.30 0.80
C VAL A 154 8.99 9.89 1.36
N HIS A 155 10.24 9.38 1.41
CA HIS A 155 10.47 7.98 1.78
C HIS A 155 10.71 7.77 3.28
N LEU A 156 11.07 8.82 4.02
CA LEU A 156 11.38 8.69 5.44
C LEU A 156 10.58 9.64 6.31
N VAL A 157 10.77 10.96 6.17
CA VAL A 157 10.23 11.92 7.14
C VAL A 157 8.71 12.00 7.08
N GLY A 158 8.12 12.07 5.87
CA GLY A 158 6.67 12.06 5.66
C GLY A 158 5.98 10.83 6.25
N PRO A 159 6.44 9.58 5.95
CA PRO A 159 5.96 8.36 6.60
C PRO A 159 6.04 8.38 8.11
N VAL A 160 7.15 8.85 8.70
CA VAL A 160 7.29 8.94 10.17
C VAL A 160 6.27 9.92 10.75
N VAL A 161 6.20 11.14 10.21
CA VAL A 161 5.26 12.18 10.68
C VAL A 161 3.81 11.71 10.53
N MET A 162 3.47 11.07 9.40
CA MET A 162 2.13 10.53 9.16
C MET A 162 1.78 9.44 10.17
N THR A 163 2.69 8.47 10.39
CA THR A 163 2.47 7.37 11.33
C THR A 163 2.26 7.90 12.75
N GLU A 164 3.09 8.85 13.19
CA GLU A 164 2.94 9.48 14.51
C GLU A 164 1.61 10.22 14.64
N ALA A 165 1.21 10.97 13.62
CA ALA A 165 -0.05 11.71 13.64
C ALA A 165 -1.29 10.79 13.60
N LEU A 166 -1.16 9.59 13.03
CA LEU A 166 -2.24 8.59 12.94
C LEU A 166 -2.19 7.54 14.07
N ARG A 167 -1.37 7.72 15.11
CA ARG A 167 -1.28 6.76 16.24
C ARG A 167 -2.62 6.51 16.92
N GLY A 168 -3.46 7.55 17.07
CA GLY A 168 -4.79 7.42 17.66
C GLY A 168 -5.67 6.43 16.88
N PRO A 169 -5.96 6.69 15.59
CA PRO A 169 -6.69 5.77 14.74
C PRO A 169 -6.08 4.36 14.66
N LEU A 170 -4.74 4.25 14.58
CA LEU A 170 -4.06 2.94 14.53
C LEU A 170 -4.20 2.14 15.84
N ALA A 171 -4.31 2.81 16.97
CA ALA A 171 -4.57 2.16 18.25
C ALA A 171 -6.03 1.70 18.40
N GLY A 172 -6.98 2.36 17.70
CA GLY A 172 -8.39 1.99 17.63
C GLY A 172 -8.61 0.75 16.76
N GLY A 173 -7.87 0.61 15.68
CA GLY A 173 -7.91 -0.53 14.78
C GLY A 173 -7.41 -1.81 15.45
N ARG A 174 -8.30 -2.54 16.11
CA ARG A 174 -7.95 -3.80 16.77
C ARG A 174 -7.61 -4.89 15.75
N PRO A 175 -6.59 -5.73 16.01
CA PRO A 175 -6.45 -6.97 15.25
C PRO A 175 -7.74 -7.78 15.44
N GLY A 176 -8.26 -8.32 14.33
CA GLY A 176 -9.42 -9.23 14.40
C GLY A 176 -9.08 -10.48 15.19
N PRO A 177 -10.11 -11.19 15.63
CA PRO A 177 -9.94 -12.46 16.30
C PRO A 177 -9.17 -13.46 15.44
#